data_2694492b02f04fa360eb33e7e20d6881
#
_entry.id   2694492b02f04fa360eb33e7e20d6881
#
_cell.length_a   1.000
_cell.length_b   1.000
_cell.length_c   1.000
_cell.angle_alpha   90.00
_cell.angle_beta   90.00
_cell.angle_gamma   90.00
#
_symmetry.space_group_name_H-M   'P 1'
#
loop_
_entity.id
_entity.type
_entity.pdbx_description
1 polymer ?
#
loop_
_entity_poly.entity_id
_entity_poly.type
_entity_poly.pdbx_seq_one_letter_code
_entity_poly.pdbx_strand_id
1 'polypeptide(L)'
;MRNYRNYITVLLLSALLCSCGEYQRVQKSDDYNYKFEFAKRAYEEKKYVQAATILKDCVTVFKGSEKAEESLYLLGMSNYENKDYLSSGSYFKTYYTRYPKGKFAEDARFYCGYGYYLDSPDPQLDQSGTIQAIEELQAFLDYFPRSDKVSIAQNAI
;
A
#
# COMPACT_ATOMS: atom_id res chain seq x y z
N MET A 1 -35.29 17.47 22.11
CA MET A 1 -34.40 17.31 20.94
C MET A 1 -32.93 17.70 21.20
N ARG A 2 -32.62 18.62 22.12
CA ARG A 2 -31.23 19.09 22.43
C ARG A 2 -30.37 18.00 23.11
N ASN A 3 -30.94 17.15 23.94
CA ASN A 3 -30.21 16.10 24.67
C ASN A 3 -29.75 14.93 23.77
N TYR A 4 -30.53 14.56 22.76
CA TYR A 4 -30.16 13.50 21.81
C TYR A 4 -28.90 13.80 21.03
N ARG A 5 -28.71 15.05 20.63
CA ARG A 5 -27.51 15.51 19.90
C ARG A 5 -26.25 15.39 20.75
N ASN A 6 -26.36 15.65 22.05
CA ASN A 6 -25.23 15.52 22.97
C ASN A 6 -24.87 14.04 23.25
N TYR A 7 -25.84 13.12 23.29
CA TYR A 7 -25.56 11.69 23.42
C TYR A 7 -24.90 11.11 22.18
N ILE A 8 -25.33 11.52 20.98
CA ILE A 8 -24.71 11.11 19.72
C ILE A 8 -23.25 11.61 19.61
N THR A 9 -22.98 12.85 20.02
CA THR A 9 -21.62 13.38 20.02
C THR A 9 -20.72 12.70 21.04
N VAL A 10 -21.20 12.34 22.22
CA VAL A 10 -20.45 11.61 23.24
C VAL A 10 -20.17 10.18 22.77
N LEU A 11 -21.13 9.53 22.10
CA LEU A 11 -20.98 8.17 21.57
C LEU A 11 -19.98 8.12 20.41
N LEU A 12 -19.99 9.13 19.54
CA LEU A 12 -19.00 9.29 18.46
C LEU A 12 -17.58 9.58 19.02
N LEU A 13 -17.48 10.38 20.05
CA LEU A 13 -16.21 10.69 20.71
C LEU A 13 -15.60 9.46 21.40
N SER A 14 -16.43 8.61 22.04
CA SER A 14 -15.96 7.39 22.70
C SER A 14 -15.47 6.32 21.70
N ALA A 15 -16.07 6.24 20.53
CA ALA A 15 -15.65 5.33 19.47
C ALA A 15 -14.26 5.69 18.89
N LEU A 16 -13.91 6.98 18.84
CA LEU A 16 -12.61 7.46 18.38
C LEU A 16 -11.47 7.12 19.36
N LEU A 17 -11.75 7.08 20.66
CA LEU A 17 -10.76 6.77 21.70
C LEU A 17 -10.38 5.29 21.75
N CYS A 18 -11.29 4.37 21.39
CA CYS A 18 -11.01 2.94 21.39
C CYS A 18 -10.00 2.51 20.30
N SER A 19 -10.00 3.17 19.13
CA SER A 19 -9.14 2.81 18.00
C SER A 19 -7.65 3.11 18.27
N CYS A 20 -7.35 4.15 19.04
CA CYS A 20 -5.96 4.53 19.33
C CYS A 20 -5.28 3.54 20.30
N GLY A 21 -6.03 2.96 21.24
CA GLY A 21 -5.53 2.00 22.21
C GLY A 21 -5.17 0.63 21.61
N GLU A 22 -5.93 0.18 20.61
CA GLU A 22 -5.63 -1.10 19.93
C GLU A 22 -4.33 -1.02 19.12
N TYR A 23 -4.15 0.04 18.33
CA TYR A 23 -2.95 0.23 17.52
C TYR A 23 -1.66 0.22 18.38
N GLN A 24 -1.63 0.92 19.50
CA GLN A 24 -0.48 0.93 20.39
C GLN A 24 -0.20 -0.46 20.99
N ARG A 25 -1.24 -1.23 21.30
CA ARG A 25 -1.12 -2.60 21.80
C ARG A 25 -0.54 -3.53 20.74
N VAL A 26 -1.02 -3.40 19.50
CA VAL A 26 -0.52 -4.18 18.35
C VAL A 26 0.93 -3.88 18.07
N GLN A 27 1.35 -2.61 18.06
CA GLN A 27 2.75 -2.24 17.85
C GLN A 27 3.70 -2.92 18.84
N LYS A 28 3.29 -3.07 20.11
CA LYS A 28 4.08 -3.68 21.18
C LYS A 28 3.95 -5.20 21.26
N SER A 29 3.07 -5.80 20.48
CA SER A 29 2.84 -7.26 20.49
C SER A 29 3.98 -7.99 19.82
N ASP A 30 4.34 -9.16 20.34
CA ASP A 30 5.24 -10.13 19.70
C ASP A 30 4.48 -11.16 18.86
N ASP A 31 3.13 -11.10 18.85
CA ASP A 31 2.30 -11.94 17.99
C ASP A 31 2.18 -11.32 16.60
N TYR A 32 2.99 -11.81 15.68
CA TYR A 32 3.00 -11.32 14.29
C TYR A 32 1.79 -11.74 13.47
N ASN A 33 1.09 -12.82 13.84
CA ASN A 33 -0.19 -13.16 13.22
C ASN A 33 -1.26 -12.13 13.60
N TYR A 34 -1.30 -11.74 14.86
CA TYR A 34 -2.18 -10.67 15.32
C TYR A 34 -1.85 -9.32 14.64
N LYS A 35 -0.55 -8.98 14.53
CA LYS A 35 -0.10 -7.80 13.77
C LYS A 35 -0.58 -7.83 12.33
N PHE A 36 -0.43 -8.95 11.65
CA PHE A 36 -0.82 -9.10 10.25
C PHE A 36 -2.32 -8.93 10.04
N GLU A 37 -3.15 -9.59 10.86
CA GLU A 37 -4.62 -9.46 10.77
C GLU A 37 -5.09 -8.04 11.10
N PHE A 38 -4.45 -7.39 12.08
CA PHE A 38 -4.71 -5.97 12.34
C PHE A 38 -4.36 -5.10 11.14
N ALA A 39 -3.20 -5.31 10.52
CA ALA A 39 -2.75 -4.51 9.38
C ALA A 39 -3.68 -4.66 8.16
N LYS A 40 -4.21 -5.87 7.90
CA LYS A 40 -5.23 -6.10 6.87
C LYS A 40 -6.50 -5.30 7.15
N ARG A 41 -7.02 -5.39 8.36
CA ARG A 41 -8.20 -4.61 8.78
C ARG A 41 -7.94 -3.10 8.68
N ALA A 42 -6.77 -2.64 9.13
CA ALA A 42 -6.39 -1.23 9.04
C ALA A 42 -6.33 -0.74 7.58
N TYR A 43 -5.85 -1.58 6.66
CA TYR A 43 -5.88 -1.30 5.23
C TYR A 43 -7.31 -1.17 4.70
N GLU A 44 -8.20 -2.13 5.01
CA GLU A 44 -9.61 -2.11 4.64
C GLU A 44 -10.35 -0.89 5.20
N GLU A 45 -10.00 -0.47 6.41
CA GLU A 45 -10.51 0.74 7.07
C GLU A 45 -9.86 2.04 6.58
N LYS A 46 -9.01 1.97 5.54
CA LYS A 46 -8.26 3.10 4.98
C LYS A 46 -7.29 3.79 5.96
N LYS A 47 -6.89 3.09 7.01
CA LYS A 47 -5.87 3.53 7.98
C LYS A 47 -4.47 3.17 7.46
N TYR A 48 -4.14 3.65 6.28
CA TYR A 48 -2.99 3.20 5.50
C TYR A 48 -1.65 3.37 6.20
N VAL A 49 -1.46 4.47 6.94
CA VAL A 49 -0.23 4.71 7.70
C VAL A 49 -0.06 3.66 8.81
N GLN A 50 -1.13 3.28 9.50
CA GLN A 50 -1.08 2.24 10.54
C GLN A 50 -0.80 0.88 9.92
N ALA A 51 -1.48 0.54 8.80
CA ALA A 51 -1.24 -0.69 8.06
C ALA A 51 0.22 -0.80 7.61
N ALA A 52 0.76 0.23 6.93
CA ALA A 52 2.13 0.25 6.46
C ALA A 52 3.15 0.08 7.59
N THR A 53 2.92 0.75 8.73
CA THR A 53 3.82 0.66 9.88
C THR A 53 3.93 -0.77 10.41
N ILE A 54 2.80 -1.46 10.57
CA ILE A 54 2.77 -2.85 11.09
C ILE A 54 3.28 -3.85 10.04
N LEU A 55 2.96 -3.65 8.76
CA LEU A 55 3.37 -4.55 7.68
C LEU A 55 4.89 -4.60 7.47
N LYS A 56 5.63 -3.54 7.77
CA LYS A 56 7.10 -3.53 7.73
C LYS A 56 7.71 -4.65 8.59
N ASP A 57 7.19 -4.81 9.80
CA ASP A 57 7.63 -5.88 10.71
C ASP A 57 7.25 -7.26 10.16
N CYS A 58 6.00 -7.40 9.66
CA CYS A 58 5.47 -8.64 9.14
C CYS A 58 6.28 -9.17 7.94
N VAL A 59 6.66 -8.29 6.99
CA VAL A 59 7.50 -8.66 5.83
C VAL A 59 8.82 -9.29 6.26
N THR A 60 9.39 -8.80 7.36
CA THR A 60 10.69 -9.29 7.86
C THR A 60 10.54 -10.64 8.55
N VAL A 61 9.54 -10.78 9.42
CA VAL A 61 9.35 -11.98 10.25
C VAL A 61 8.81 -13.16 9.46
N PHE A 62 7.90 -12.93 8.52
CA PHE A 62 7.32 -13.98 7.70
C PHE A 62 8.17 -14.37 6.48
N LYS A 63 9.42 -13.93 6.41
CA LYS A 63 10.32 -14.20 5.28
C LYS A 63 10.26 -15.67 4.83
N GLY A 64 9.96 -15.88 3.54
CA GLY A 64 9.87 -17.22 2.94
C GLY A 64 8.50 -17.88 3.03
N SER A 65 7.48 -17.21 3.56
CA SER A 65 6.09 -17.69 3.59
C SER A 65 5.17 -16.88 2.69
N GLU A 66 3.98 -17.43 2.39
CA GLU A 66 2.91 -16.71 1.67
C GLU A 66 2.49 -15.42 2.37
N LYS A 67 2.55 -15.39 3.70
CA LYS A 67 2.26 -14.17 4.48
C LYS A 67 3.28 -13.06 4.23
N ALA A 68 4.55 -13.38 3.96
CA ALA A 68 5.54 -12.38 3.58
C ALA A 68 5.24 -11.76 2.22
N GLU A 69 4.78 -12.57 1.28
CA GLU A 69 4.37 -12.11 -0.05
C GLU A 69 3.18 -11.13 0.07
N GLU A 70 2.11 -11.55 0.75
CA GLU A 70 0.92 -10.72 0.98
C GLU A 70 1.25 -9.44 1.77
N SER A 71 2.09 -9.55 2.81
CA SER A 71 2.51 -8.40 3.62
C SER A 71 3.26 -7.36 2.77
N LEU A 72 4.16 -7.80 1.90
CA LEU A 72 4.94 -6.90 1.05
C LEU A 72 4.06 -6.20 0.01
N TYR A 73 3.10 -6.92 -0.58
CA TYR A 73 2.13 -6.33 -1.50
C TYR A 73 1.25 -5.30 -0.80
N LEU A 74 0.65 -5.66 0.34
CA LEU A 74 -0.19 -4.74 1.12
C LEU A 74 0.60 -3.54 1.64
N LEU A 75 1.89 -3.70 1.94
CA LEU A 75 2.77 -2.58 2.31
C LEU A 75 2.94 -1.60 1.14
N GLY A 76 3.17 -2.12 -0.06
CA GLY A 76 3.20 -1.31 -1.30
C GLY A 76 1.87 -0.58 -1.51
N MET A 77 0.75 -1.30 -1.43
CA MET A 77 -0.59 -0.72 -1.59
C MET A 77 -0.92 0.31 -0.51
N SER A 78 -0.55 0.07 0.75
CA SER A 78 -0.79 1.03 1.83
C SER A 78 -0.08 2.36 1.60
N ASN A 79 1.16 2.32 1.09
CA ASN A 79 1.87 3.55 0.72
C ASN A 79 1.25 4.20 -0.53
N TYR A 80 0.84 3.41 -1.53
CA TYR A 80 0.18 3.89 -2.73
C TYR A 80 -1.11 4.67 -2.40
N GLU A 81 -1.99 4.06 -1.61
CA GLU A 81 -3.25 4.67 -1.18
C GLU A 81 -3.03 5.89 -0.26
N ASN A 82 -1.93 5.91 0.48
CA ASN A 82 -1.49 7.07 1.26
C ASN A 82 -0.79 8.15 0.41
N LYS A 83 -0.67 7.94 -0.92
CA LYS A 83 -0.01 8.82 -1.89
C LYS A 83 1.51 8.99 -1.65
N ASP A 84 2.12 8.09 -0.91
CA ASP A 84 3.58 7.97 -0.82
C ASP A 84 4.06 7.06 -1.97
N TYR A 85 4.00 7.61 -3.19
CA TYR A 85 4.26 6.84 -4.40
C TYR A 85 5.71 6.39 -4.52
N LEU A 86 6.65 7.17 -3.99
CA LEU A 86 8.06 6.81 -4.00
C LEU A 86 8.34 5.56 -3.13
N SER A 87 7.85 5.55 -1.90
CA SER A 87 7.96 4.37 -1.03
C SER A 87 7.19 3.18 -1.61
N SER A 88 5.99 3.40 -2.13
CA SER A 88 5.16 2.40 -2.79
C SER A 88 5.91 1.72 -3.94
N GLY A 89 6.47 2.50 -4.86
CA GLY A 89 7.25 2.00 -6.00
C GLY A 89 8.43 1.13 -5.56
N SER A 90 9.15 1.54 -4.51
CA SER A 90 10.25 0.76 -3.94
C SER A 90 9.80 -0.61 -3.41
N TYR A 91 8.65 -0.67 -2.70
CA TYR A 91 8.09 -1.93 -2.20
C TYR A 91 7.58 -2.81 -3.32
N PHE A 92 6.91 -2.27 -4.33
CA PHE A 92 6.45 -3.02 -5.48
C PHE A 92 7.62 -3.55 -6.32
N LYS A 93 8.68 -2.75 -6.50
CA LYS A 93 9.92 -3.19 -7.15
C LYS A 93 10.55 -4.37 -6.41
N THR A 94 10.59 -4.30 -5.08
CA THR A 94 11.04 -5.40 -4.23
C THR A 94 10.12 -6.61 -4.38
N TYR A 95 8.79 -6.41 -4.47
CA TYR A 95 7.82 -7.48 -4.61
C TYR A 95 8.04 -8.28 -5.90
N TYR A 96 7.97 -7.65 -7.09
CA TYR A 96 8.05 -8.40 -8.34
C TYR A 96 9.47 -8.93 -8.63
N THR A 97 10.49 -8.38 -8.00
CA THR A 97 11.86 -8.94 -8.05
C THR A 97 11.96 -10.21 -7.21
N ARG A 98 11.36 -10.24 -6.03
CA ARG A 98 11.40 -11.37 -5.10
C ARG A 98 10.41 -12.46 -5.48
N TYR A 99 9.25 -12.07 -5.98
CA TYR A 99 8.12 -12.94 -6.33
C TYR A 99 7.67 -12.71 -7.78
N PRO A 100 8.52 -13.01 -8.79
CA PRO A 100 8.22 -12.70 -10.21
C PRO A 100 7.02 -13.47 -10.77
N LYS A 101 6.63 -14.57 -10.13
CA LYS A 101 5.44 -15.38 -10.43
C LYS A 101 4.43 -15.36 -9.28
N GLY A 102 4.56 -14.42 -8.37
CA GLY A 102 3.68 -14.25 -7.22
C GLY A 102 2.29 -13.81 -7.64
N LYS A 103 1.34 -14.05 -6.76
CA LYS A 103 -0.09 -13.76 -6.97
C LYS A 103 -0.34 -12.31 -7.41
N PHE A 104 0.47 -11.36 -6.91
CA PHE A 104 0.29 -9.94 -7.16
C PHE A 104 1.38 -9.33 -8.06
N ALA A 105 2.14 -10.17 -8.82
CA ALA A 105 3.26 -9.69 -9.62
C ALA A 105 2.83 -8.71 -10.73
N GLU A 106 1.69 -8.96 -11.35
CA GLU A 106 1.09 -8.08 -12.34
C GLU A 106 0.71 -6.73 -11.73
N ASP A 107 -0.05 -6.75 -10.64
CA ASP A 107 -0.48 -5.54 -9.94
C ASP A 107 0.72 -4.74 -9.42
N ALA A 108 1.70 -5.42 -8.82
CA ALA A 108 2.89 -4.76 -8.30
C ALA A 108 3.69 -4.05 -9.39
N ARG A 109 3.84 -4.63 -10.60
CA ARG A 109 4.49 -3.94 -11.71
C ARG A 109 3.69 -2.75 -12.19
N PHE A 110 2.38 -2.92 -12.34
CA PHE A 110 1.51 -1.83 -12.76
C PHE A 110 1.56 -0.66 -11.77
N TYR A 111 1.31 -0.91 -10.48
CA TYR A 111 1.27 0.13 -9.46
C TYR A 111 2.65 0.75 -9.18
N CYS A 112 3.75 0.04 -9.45
CA CYS A 112 5.08 0.64 -9.42
C CYS A 112 5.20 1.78 -10.45
N GLY A 113 4.94 1.50 -11.71
CA GLY A 113 5.04 2.49 -12.77
C GLY A 113 3.96 3.57 -12.68
N TYR A 114 2.72 3.18 -12.39
CA TYR A 114 1.62 4.12 -12.29
C TYR A 114 1.73 5.05 -11.07
N GLY A 115 2.31 4.57 -9.97
CA GLY A 115 2.64 5.42 -8.83
C GLY A 115 3.66 6.50 -9.19
N TYR A 116 4.75 6.15 -9.86
CA TYR A 116 5.73 7.13 -10.36
C TYR A 116 5.11 8.11 -11.36
N TYR A 117 4.19 7.67 -12.21
CA TYR A 117 3.44 8.56 -13.10
C TYR A 117 2.62 9.58 -12.30
N LEU A 118 1.91 9.16 -11.25
CA LEU A 118 1.13 10.05 -10.39
C LEU A 118 2.01 11.02 -9.57
N ASP A 119 3.26 10.65 -9.33
CA ASP A 119 4.26 11.47 -8.62
C ASP A 119 5.11 12.32 -9.57
N SER A 120 4.87 12.22 -10.89
CA SER A 120 5.63 12.96 -11.89
C SER A 120 5.49 14.47 -11.66
N PRO A 121 6.62 15.20 -11.62
CA PRO A 121 6.64 16.62 -11.34
C PRO A 121 6.22 17.45 -12.56
N ASP A 122 6.03 18.75 -12.35
CA ASP A 122 5.80 19.70 -13.43
C ASP A 122 6.94 19.67 -14.47
N PRO A 123 6.66 19.93 -15.76
CA PRO A 123 7.63 19.80 -16.86
C PRO A 123 8.92 20.61 -16.71
N GLN A 124 8.93 21.62 -15.85
CA GLN A 124 10.08 22.49 -15.61
C GLN A 124 11.04 21.97 -14.53
N LEU A 125 10.65 20.90 -13.83
CA LEU A 125 11.42 20.27 -12.76
C LEU A 125 12.22 19.08 -13.28
N ASP A 126 13.00 18.44 -12.40
CA ASP A 126 13.73 17.22 -12.71
C ASP A 126 12.77 16.08 -13.11
N GLN A 127 12.92 15.58 -14.32
CA GLN A 127 12.05 14.56 -14.93
C GLN A 127 12.54 13.13 -14.66
N SER A 128 13.46 12.90 -13.77
CA SER A 128 13.94 11.54 -13.46
C SER A 128 12.83 10.60 -13.01
N GLY A 129 11.87 11.09 -12.21
CA GLY A 129 10.68 10.33 -11.80
C GLY A 129 9.76 9.98 -12.98
N THR A 130 9.56 10.91 -13.92
CA THR A 130 8.77 10.68 -15.14
C THR A 130 9.43 9.62 -16.03
N ILE A 131 10.75 9.67 -16.21
CA ILE A 131 11.50 8.67 -16.97
C ILE A 131 11.32 7.29 -16.31
N GLN A 132 11.44 7.22 -14.99
CA GLN A 132 11.25 5.98 -14.25
C GLN A 132 9.82 5.43 -14.39
N ALA A 133 8.80 6.30 -14.41
CA ALA A 133 7.42 5.90 -14.66
C ALA A 133 7.27 5.24 -16.03
N ILE A 134 7.81 5.86 -17.07
CA ILE A 134 7.78 5.34 -18.44
C ILE A 134 8.47 3.97 -18.53
N GLU A 135 9.66 3.83 -17.97
CA GLU A 135 10.42 2.57 -17.96
C GLU A 135 9.65 1.43 -17.28
N GLU A 136 9.08 1.69 -16.09
CA GLU A 136 8.33 0.67 -15.35
C GLU A 136 6.99 0.31 -16.04
N LEU A 137 6.28 1.30 -16.62
CA LEU A 137 5.05 1.04 -17.36
C LEU A 137 5.32 0.30 -18.67
N GLN A 138 6.40 0.64 -19.39
CA GLN A 138 6.79 -0.11 -20.59
C GLN A 138 7.14 -1.55 -20.23
N ALA A 139 7.91 -1.76 -19.15
CA ALA A 139 8.20 -3.11 -18.66
C ALA A 139 6.93 -3.88 -18.27
N PHE A 140 5.93 -3.18 -17.66
CA PHE A 140 4.63 -3.79 -17.39
C PHE A 140 3.93 -4.27 -18.67
N LEU A 141 3.90 -3.45 -19.73
CA LEU A 141 3.29 -3.81 -21.01
C LEU A 141 3.98 -5.01 -21.66
N ASP A 142 5.30 -5.10 -21.55
CA ASP A 142 6.08 -6.21 -22.11
C ASP A 142 5.83 -7.54 -21.37
N TYR A 143 5.71 -7.49 -20.03
CA TYR A 143 5.47 -8.68 -19.22
C TYR A 143 4.00 -9.14 -19.20
N PHE A 144 3.06 -8.18 -19.29
CA PHE A 144 1.61 -8.44 -19.15
C PHE A 144 0.79 -7.86 -20.30
N PRO A 145 1.07 -8.23 -21.56
CA PRO A 145 0.43 -7.63 -22.75
C PRO A 145 -1.08 -7.93 -22.86
N ARG A 146 -1.61 -8.81 -22.02
CA ARG A 146 -3.04 -9.17 -21.98
C ARG A 146 -3.75 -8.68 -20.71
N SER A 147 -3.09 -7.87 -19.91
CA SER A 147 -3.69 -7.28 -18.72
C SER A 147 -4.84 -6.34 -19.08
N ASP A 148 -5.85 -6.27 -18.23
CA ASP A 148 -6.92 -5.28 -18.31
C ASP A 148 -6.43 -3.85 -18.07
N LYS A 149 -5.22 -3.69 -17.51
CA LYS A 149 -4.56 -2.42 -17.20
C LYS A 149 -3.70 -1.87 -18.37
N VAL A 150 -3.59 -2.62 -19.48
CA VAL A 150 -2.78 -2.21 -20.65
C VAL A 150 -3.18 -0.82 -21.16
N SER A 151 -4.47 -0.56 -21.35
CA SER A 151 -4.94 0.74 -21.86
C SER A 151 -4.61 1.90 -20.90
N ILE A 152 -4.66 1.64 -19.58
CA ILE A 152 -4.31 2.67 -18.59
C ILE A 152 -2.81 2.95 -18.64
N ALA A 153 -1.99 1.90 -18.70
CA ALA A 153 -0.54 2.02 -18.78
C ALA A 153 -0.09 2.78 -20.07
N GLN A 154 -0.69 2.44 -21.22
CA GLN A 154 -0.41 3.13 -22.49
C GLN A 154 -0.77 4.62 -22.49
N ASN A 155 -1.84 4.99 -21.78
CA ASN A 155 -2.26 6.38 -21.68
C ASN A 155 -1.40 7.19 -20.70
N ALA A 156 -0.64 6.54 -19.83
CA ALA A 156 0.22 7.18 -18.84
C ALA A 156 1.69 7.34 -19.32
N ILE A 157 2.03 6.77 -20.49
CA ILE A 157 3.31 6.92 -21.18
C ILE A 157 3.23 8.10 -22.17
#